data_fed8e5b12a352187a0a30593aa646cdd
#
_entry.id   fed8e5b12a352187a0a30593aa646cdd
#
_cell.length_a   1.000
_cell.length_b   1.000
_cell.length_c   1.000
_cell.angle_alpha   90.00
_cell.angle_beta   90.00
_cell.angle_gamma   90.00
#
_symmetry.space_group_name_H-M   'P 1'
#
loop_
_entity.id
_entity.type
_entity.pdbx_description
1 polymer ?
#
loop_
_entity_poly.entity_id
_entity_poly.type
_entity_poly.pdbx_seq_one_letter_code
_entity_poly.pdbx_strand_id
1 'polypeptide(L)'
;MPRYARSEREALADLLQTLGPDAPTLNTGWTTRDLAAHLVLRERRPDAAAGILLPPLHEYAERVRQQLAAHPWGHLIDQVRKPPVWSPISNPLTDEVANTMEFFIHHEDVRRAGRDWQPRDLPAGLQQALWRRATALARMALRRFPAGVLVQAPGYGQRTAGRGGEPVRLVGAPSELVLFLSGRQQAARVQVDGPPGLADRLRGARLGL
;
A
#
# COMPACT_ATOMS: atom_id res chain seq x y z
N MET A 1 -18.51 -12.05 7.27
CA MET A 1 -17.06 -11.83 7.38
C MET A 1 -16.80 -10.34 7.42
N PRO A 2 -15.80 -9.85 8.19
CA PRO A 2 -15.42 -8.43 8.17
C PRO A 2 -15.08 -8.01 6.74
N ARG A 3 -15.49 -6.80 6.33
CA ARG A 3 -15.25 -6.25 5.00
C ARG A 3 -14.25 -5.09 5.10
N TYR A 4 -13.00 -5.41 5.43
CA TYR A 4 -11.94 -4.43 5.65
C TYR A 4 -11.62 -3.62 4.40
N ALA A 5 -11.60 -4.26 3.21
CA ALA A 5 -11.40 -3.56 1.95
C ALA A 5 -12.44 -2.45 1.76
N ARG A 6 -13.72 -2.76 2.02
CA ARG A 6 -14.79 -1.79 1.92
C ARG A 6 -14.65 -0.67 2.95
N SER A 7 -14.35 -1.00 4.21
CA SER A 7 -14.19 0.02 5.26
C SER A 7 -13.02 0.95 4.98
N GLU A 8 -11.87 0.44 4.53
CA GLU A 8 -10.72 1.27 4.15
C GLU A 8 -11.03 2.12 2.92
N ARG A 9 -11.75 1.59 1.92
CA ARG A 9 -12.20 2.32 0.74
C ARG A 9 -13.09 3.51 1.11
N GLU A 10 -14.10 3.27 1.94
CA GLU A 10 -15.04 4.31 2.38
C GLU A 10 -14.31 5.41 3.17
N ALA A 11 -13.47 5.01 4.14
CA ALA A 11 -12.68 5.95 4.93
C ALA A 11 -11.67 6.76 4.09
N LEU A 12 -11.01 6.12 3.11
CA LEU A 12 -10.13 6.82 2.18
C LEU A 12 -10.91 7.81 1.33
N ALA A 13 -12.07 7.41 0.78
CA ALA A 13 -12.88 8.30 -0.06
C ALA A 13 -13.41 9.51 0.73
N ASP A 14 -13.77 9.34 2.02
CA ASP A 14 -14.15 10.44 2.91
C ASP A 14 -12.98 11.39 3.16
N LEU A 15 -11.80 10.84 3.41
CA LEU A 15 -10.59 11.62 3.61
C LEU A 15 -10.21 12.42 2.35
N LEU A 16 -10.24 11.78 1.18
CA LEU A 16 -9.99 12.43 -0.10
C LEU A 16 -10.97 13.58 -0.35
N GLN A 17 -12.26 13.36 -0.08
CA GLN A 17 -13.29 14.38 -0.22
C GLN A 17 -13.04 15.57 0.70
N THR A 18 -12.61 15.32 1.94
CA THR A 18 -12.33 16.36 2.95
C THR A 18 -11.10 17.20 2.59
N LEU A 19 -10.03 16.56 2.10
CA LEU A 19 -8.77 17.23 1.80
C LEU A 19 -8.76 17.94 0.43
N GLY A 20 -9.65 17.53 -0.48
CA GLY A 20 -9.66 18.05 -1.84
C GLY A 20 -8.61 17.42 -2.75
N PRO A 21 -8.53 17.87 -4.02
CA PRO A 21 -7.73 17.23 -5.07
C PRO A 21 -6.23 17.47 -5.00
N ASP A 22 -5.78 18.50 -4.30
CA ASP A 22 -4.41 19.02 -4.41
C ASP A 22 -3.56 18.73 -3.16
N ALA A 23 -4.10 17.97 -2.20
CA ALA A 23 -3.36 17.60 -1.01
C ALA A 23 -2.22 16.61 -1.34
N PRO A 24 -1.08 16.67 -0.59
CA PRO A 24 0.05 15.79 -0.81
C PRO A 24 -0.27 14.34 -0.43
N THR A 25 0.53 13.41 -1.00
CA THR A 25 0.56 12.01 -0.60
C THR A 25 2.00 11.56 -0.33
N LEU A 26 2.20 10.38 0.26
CA LEU A 26 3.55 9.80 0.40
C LEU A 26 4.15 9.35 -0.94
N ASN A 27 3.35 9.21 -1.98
CA ASN A 27 3.85 8.93 -3.33
C ASN A 27 4.45 10.20 -3.91
N THR A 28 5.76 10.22 -4.09
CA THR A 28 6.48 11.39 -4.58
C THR A 28 5.88 11.93 -5.88
N GLY A 29 5.51 13.21 -5.88
CA GLY A 29 4.93 13.91 -7.02
C GLY A 29 3.42 13.64 -7.24
N TRP A 30 2.78 12.88 -6.37
CA TRP A 30 1.34 12.62 -6.46
C TRP A 30 0.54 13.46 -5.46
N THR A 31 -0.51 14.07 -5.96
CA THR A 31 -1.58 14.64 -5.15
C THR A 31 -2.67 13.60 -4.85
N THR A 32 -3.62 13.97 -4.03
CA THR A 32 -4.84 13.18 -3.78
C THR A 32 -5.62 12.90 -5.06
N ARG A 33 -5.59 13.81 -6.05
CA ARG A 33 -6.17 13.62 -7.38
C ARG A 33 -5.51 12.49 -8.15
N ASP A 34 -4.18 12.45 -8.13
CA ASP A 34 -3.40 11.42 -8.80
C ASP A 34 -3.66 10.06 -8.19
N LEU A 35 -3.74 10.01 -6.86
CA LEU A 35 -4.05 8.79 -6.12
C LEU A 35 -5.48 8.29 -6.42
N ALA A 36 -6.48 9.18 -6.42
CA ALA A 36 -7.84 8.81 -6.77
C ALA A 36 -7.94 8.26 -8.21
N ALA A 37 -7.25 8.92 -9.17
CA ALA A 37 -7.17 8.46 -10.55
C ALA A 37 -6.49 7.09 -10.67
N HIS A 38 -5.43 6.83 -9.89
CA HIS A 38 -4.77 5.52 -9.82
C HIS A 38 -5.73 4.42 -9.34
N LEU A 39 -6.48 4.66 -8.27
CA LEU A 39 -7.45 3.70 -7.74
C LEU A 39 -8.56 3.40 -8.76
N VAL A 40 -9.07 4.43 -9.44
CA VAL A 40 -10.07 4.28 -10.50
C VAL A 40 -9.51 3.50 -11.69
N LEU A 41 -8.28 3.82 -12.14
CA LEU A 41 -7.60 3.09 -13.20
C LEU A 41 -7.51 1.60 -12.87
N ARG A 42 -7.00 1.29 -11.67
CA ARG A 42 -6.77 -0.07 -11.21
C ARG A 42 -8.03 -0.94 -11.25
N GLU A 43 -9.19 -0.36 -10.94
CA GLU A 43 -10.44 -1.10 -10.83
C GLU A 43 -11.28 -1.08 -12.12
N ARG A 44 -11.17 -0.01 -12.92
CA ARG A 44 -12.06 0.21 -14.09
C ARG A 44 -11.36 0.07 -15.44
N ARG A 45 -10.03 0.02 -15.47
CA ARG A 45 -9.24 -0.06 -16.70
C ARG A 45 -8.26 -1.24 -16.65
N PRO A 46 -8.78 -2.48 -16.72
CA PRO A 46 -7.92 -3.69 -16.67
C PRO A 46 -6.88 -3.72 -17.80
N ASP A 47 -7.16 -3.08 -18.93
CA ASP A 47 -6.23 -2.87 -20.04
C ASP A 47 -5.00 -2.03 -19.64
N ALA A 48 -5.18 -1.01 -18.81
CA ALA A 48 -4.12 -0.13 -18.32
C ALA A 48 -3.53 -0.60 -16.98
N ALA A 49 -4.33 -1.27 -16.15
CA ALA A 49 -3.90 -1.70 -14.80
C ALA A 49 -2.68 -2.64 -14.84
N ALA A 50 -2.51 -3.42 -15.90
CA ALA A 50 -1.31 -4.24 -16.12
C ALA A 50 -0.04 -3.38 -16.17
N GLY A 51 -0.11 -2.13 -16.63
CA GLY A 51 1.01 -1.21 -16.69
C GLY A 51 1.47 -0.70 -15.31
N ILE A 52 0.70 -0.90 -14.25
CA ILE A 52 1.16 -0.63 -12.88
C ILE A 52 2.34 -1.54 -12.52
N LEU A 53 2.35 -2.77 -13.01
CA LEU A 53 3.34 -3.80 -12.67
C LEU A 53 4.33 -4.09 -13.81
N LEU A 54 3.91 -3.86 -15.06
CA LEU A 54 4.68 -4.25 -16.25
C LEU A 54 5.36 -3.03 -16.90
N PRO A 55 6.70 -2.89 -16.81
CA PRO A 55 7.43 -1.73 -17.32
C PRO A 55 7.10 -1.35 -18.77
N PRO A 56 6.91 -2.27 -19.72
CA PRO A 56 6.59 -1.89 -21.10
C PRO A 56 5.25 -1.17 -21.27
N LEU A 57 4.34 -1.28 -20.28
CA LEU A 57 3.01 -0.69 -20.31
C LEU A 57 2.87 0.53 -19.39
N HIS A 58 3.95 0.94 -18.70
CA HIS A 58 3.92 2.06 -17.74
C HIS A 58 3.44 3.37 -18.39
N GLU A 59 3.97 3.71 -19.58
CA GLU A 59 3.58 4.96 -20.27
C GLU A 59 2.10 4.97 -20.67
N TYR A 60 1.57 3.81 -21.04
CA TYR A 60 0.14 3.69 -21.33
C TYR A 60 -0.70 3.87 -20.06
N ALA A 61 -0.33 3.19 -18.98
CA ALA A 61 -1.01 3.33 -17.69
C ALA A 61 -0.98 4.78 -17.19
N GLU A 62 0.17 5.45 -17.31
CA GLU A 62 0.32 6.84 -16.88
C GLU A 62 -0.54 7.80 -17.71
N ARG A 63 -0.60 7.64 -19.02
CA ARG A 63 -1.51 8.42 -19.87
C ARG A 63 -2.97 8.23 -19.48
N VAL A 64 -3.39 7.00 -19.24
CA VAL A 64 -4.76 6.71 -18.78
C VAL A 64 -5.03 7.31 -17.40
N ARG A 65 -4.07 7.23 -16.47
CA ARG A 65 -4.18 7.86 -15.14
C ARG A 65 -4.37 9.36 -15.25
N GLN A 66 -3.58 10.03 -16.10
CA GLN A 66 -3.68 11.48 -16.33
C GLN A 66 -5.04 11.87 -16.96
N GLN A 67 -5.56 11.08 -17.90
CA GLN A 67 -6.89 11.28 -18.45
C GLN A 67 -7.98 11.17 -17.37
N LEU A 68 -7.88 10.18 -16.50
CA LEU A 68 -8.81 10.04 -15.37
C LEU A 68 -8.67 11.20 -14.37
N ALA A 69 -7.44 11.64 -14.09
CA ALA A 69 -7.19 12.78 -13.21
C ALA A 69 -7.82 14.09 -13.72
N ALA A 70 -8.06 14.22 -15.02
CA ALA A 70 -8.73 15.38 -15.61
C ALA A 70 -10.26 15.40 -15.37
N HIS A 71 -10.85 14.31 -14.87
CA HIS A 71 -12.27 14.27 -14.55
C HIS A 71 -12.61 15.18 -13.36
N PRO A 72 -13.88 15.66 -13.26
CA PRO A 72 -14.35 16.40 -12.10
C PRO A 72 -14.09 15.65 -10.80
N TRP A 73 -13.59 16.34 -9.76
CA TRP A 73 -13.19 15.74 -8.50
C TRP A 73 -14.28 14.86 -7.87
N GLY A 74 -15.51 15.38 -7.77
CA GLY A 74 -16.63 14.61 -7.22
C GLY A 74 -16.90 13.31 -7.97
N HIS A 75 -16.72 13.32 -9.30
CA HIS A 75 -16.87 12.11 -10.12
C HIS A 75 -15.78 11.06 -9.80
N LEU A 76 -14.53 11.48 -9.62
CA LEU A 76 -13.44 10.57 -9.20
C LEU A 76 -13.75 9.93 -7.84
N ILE A 77 -14.18 10.73 -6.86
CA ILE A 77 -14.54 10.21 -5.53
C ILE A 77 -15.70 9.23 -5.61
N ASP A 78 -16.73 9.53 -6.37
CA ASP A 78 -17.85 8.60 -6.60
C ASP A 78 -17.39 7.27 -7.21
N GLN A 79 -16.44 7.33 -8.14
CA GLN A 79 -15.89 6.13 -8.76
C GLN A 79 -15.05 5.30 -7.78
N VAL A 80 -14.28 5.93 -6.89
CA VAL A 80 -13.55 5.25 -5.80
C VAL A 80 -14.53 4.57 -4.83
N ARG A 81 -15.61 5.26 -4.43
CA ARG A 81 -16.63 4.71 -3.51
C ARG A 81 -17.39 3.52 -4.09
N LYS A 82 -17.68 3.56 -5.39
CA LYS A 82 -18.56 2.60 -6.08
C LYS A 82 -17.76 1.73 -7.05
N PRO A 83 -17.07 0.68 -6.56
CA PRO A 83 -16.30 -0.18 -7.44
C PRO A 83 -17.21 -0.90 -8.45
N PRO A 84 -16.73 -1.17 -9.66
CA PRO A 84 -17.52 -1.88 -10.66
C PRO A 84 -17.60 -3.37 -10.30
N VAL A 85 -18.79 -3.92 -10.30
CA VAL A 85 -19.03 -5.35 -9.95
C VAL A 85 -18.39 -6.33 -10.95
N TRP A 86 -18.12 -5.88 -12.16
CA TRP A 86 -17.47 -6.68 -13.22
C TRP A 86 -15.93 -6.71 -13.08
N SER A 87 -15.34 -5.86 -12.24
CA SER A 87 -13.89 -5.83 -12.07
C SER A 87 -13.37 -7.13 -11.47
N PRO A 88 -12.28 -7.70 -12.01
CA PRO A 88 -11.71 -8.94 -11.48
C PRO A 88 -11.20 -8.79 -10.03
N ILE A 89 -10.87 -7.57 -9.60
CA ILE A 89 -10.28 -7.30 -8.28
C ILE A 89 -11.25 -6.64 -7.29
N SER A 90 -12.43 -6.19 -7.75
CA SER A 90 -13.38 -5.42 -6.91
C SER A 90 -14.78 -6.03 -6.89
N ASN A 91 -14.96 -7.23 -7.43
CA ASN A 91 -16.20 -7.97 -7.27
C ASN A 91 -16.33 -8.56 -5.85
N PRO A 92 -17.54 -8.93 -5.41
CA PRO A 92 -17.77 -9.39 -4.03
C PRO A 92 -16.94 -10.60 -3.56
N LEU A 93 -16.37 -11.37 -4.49
CA LEU A 93 -15.56 -12.56 -4.18
C LEU A 93 -14.07 -12.24 -3.99
N THR A 94 -13.57 -11.25 -4.70
CA THR A 94 -12.13 -10.94 -4.75
C THR A 94 -11.75 -9.66 -4.01
N ASP A 95 -12.68 -8.74 -3.80
CA ASP A 95 -12.44 -7.41 -3.23
C ASP A 95 -11.66 -7.47 -1.90
N GLU A 96 -12.10 -8.29 -0.96
CA GLU A 96 -11.45 -8.39 0.35
C GLU A 96 -10.00 -8.89 0.25
N VAL A 97 -9.71 -9.78 -0.68
CA VAL A 97 -8.35 -10.33 -0.87
C VAL A 97 -7.46 -9.36 -1.61
N ALA A 98 -7.96 -8.78 -2.69
CA ALA A 98 -7.19 -7.92 -3.58
C ALA A 98 -7.00 -6.49 -3.03
N ASN A 99 -8.00 -5.99 -2.30
CA ASN A 99 -8.10 -4.57 -2.01
C ASN A 99 -7.87 -4.17 -0.56
N THR A 100 -7.95 -5.08 0.43
CA THR A 100 -7.70 -4.71 1.83
C THR A 100 -6.34 -4.03 2.03
N MET A 101 -5.26 -4.61 1.52
CA MET A 101 -3.92 -4.05 1.67
C MET A 101 -3.73 -2.79 0.82
N GLU A 102 -4.28 -2.78 -0.37
CA GLU A 102 -4.20 -1.65 -1.30
C GLU A 102 -4.85 -0.39 -0.73
N PHE A 103 -6.12 -0.48 -0.32
CA PHE A 103 -6.80 0.64 0.29
C PHE A 103 -6.19 1.06 1.62
N PHE A 104 -5.70 0.10 2.41
CA PHE A 104 -4.96 0.41 3.62
C PHE A 104 -3.71 1.24 3.33
N ILE A 105 -2.85 0.81 2.39
CA ILE A 105 -1.61 1.53 2.04
C ILE A 105 -1.94 2.93 1.56
N HIS A 106 -2.87 3.08 0.63
CA HIS A 106 -3.21 4.37 0.06
C HIS A 106 -3.97 5.29 1.03
N HIS A 107 -4.73 4.74 1.97
CA HIS A 107 -5.28 5.52 3.06
C HIS A 107 -4.17 6.11 3.94
N GLU A 108 -3.15 5.30 4.28
CA GLU A 108 -1.99 5.79 5.01
C GLU A 108 -1.11 6.73 4.17
N ASP A 109 -1.03 6.56 2.86
CA ASP A 109 -0.32 7.49 1.97
C ASP A 109 -0.87 8.92 2.07
N VAL A 110 -2.19 9.06 2.18
CA VAL A 110 -2.83 10.36 2.35
C VAL A 110 -2.70 10.86 3.79
N ARG A 111 -2.98 10.01 4.77
CA ARG A 111 -2.93 10.38 6.19
C ARG A 111 -1.54 10.81 6.66
N ARG A 112 -0.51 10.11 6.20
CA ARG A 112 0.88 10.30 6.66
C ARG A 112 1.68 11.31 5.84
N ALA A 113 1.11 11.90 4.81
CA ALA A 113 1.72 12.99 4.08
C ALA A 113 1.74 14.32 4.87
N GLY A 114 0.86 14.48 5.83
CA GLY A 114 0.86 15.61 6.78
C GLY A 114 1.97 15.50 7.83
N ARG A 115 2.18 16.58 8.60
CA ARG A 115 3.24 16.61 9.65
C ARG A 115 2.83 15.93 10.95
N ASP A 116 1.56 15.99 11.33
CA ASP A 116 1.06 15.63 12.65
C ASP A 116 0.29 14.29 12.65
N TRP A 117 0.72 13.34 11.81
CA TRP A 117 0.08 12.04 11.77
C TRP A 117 0.50 11.13 12.94
N GLN A 118 -0.41 10.27 13.35
CA GLN A 118 -0.15 9.18 14.29
C GLN A 118 -0.62 7.86 13.68
N PRO A 119 0.02 6.73 14.02
CA PRO A 119 -0.51 5.42 13.68
C PRO A 119 -1.95 5.27 14.15
N ARG A 120 -2.79 4.63 13.34
CA ARG A 120 -4.17 4.32 13.74
C ARG A 120 -4.20 3.14 14.71
N ASP A 121 -5.10 3.18 15.66
CA ASP A 121 -5.51 1.97 16.39
C ASP A 121 -6.43 1.15 15.49
N LEU A 122 -5.90 0.03 14.98
CA LEU A 122 -6.60 -0.82 14.01
C LEU A 122 -7.15 -2.07 14.69
N PRO A 123 -8.36 -2.51 14.32
CA PRO A 123 -8.91 -3.75 14.84
C PRO A 123 -7.96 -4.95 14.64
N ALA A 124 -7.85 -5.82 15.65
CA ALA A 124 -6.97 -6.99 15.61
C ALA A 124 -7.21 -7.87 14.35
N GLY A 125 -8.45 -7.95 13.89
CA GLY A 125 -8.80 -8.68 12.67
C GLY A 125 -8.22 -8.05 11.39
N LEU A 126 -8.15 -6.72 11.30
CA LEU A 126 -7.48 -6.04 10.19
C LEU A 126 -5.96 -6.24 10.28
N GLN A 127 -5.37 -6.10 11.45
CA GLN A 127 -3.95 -6.39 11.68
C GLN A 127 -3.61 -7.84 11.24
N GLN A 128 -4.44 -8.82 11.61
CA GLN A 128 -4.27 -10.21 11.18
C GLN A 128 -4.39 -10.37 9.65
N ALA A 129 -5.31 -9.66 9.01
CA ALA A 129 -5.46 -9.67 7.56
C ALA A 129 -4.23 -9.07 6.85
N LEU A 130 -3.68 -7.99 7.37
CA LEU A 130 -2.45 -7.35 6.89
C LEU A 130 -1.24 -8.26 7.10
N TRP A 131 -1.12 -8.94 8.27
CA TRP A 131 -0.05 -9.88 8.53
C TRP A 131 0.02 -11.03 7.53
N ARG A 132 -1.14 -11.63 7.19
CA ARG A 132 -1.21 -12.70 6.18
C ARG A 132 -0.65 -12.25 4.83
N ARG A 133 -0.86 -10.99 4.44
CA ARG A 133 -0.38 -10.41 3.18
C ARG A 133 1.07 -9.96 3.27
N ALA A 134 1.51 -9.48 4.43
CA ALA A 134 2.89 -9.07 4.69
C ALA A 134 3.91 -10.17 4.37
N THR A 135 3.53 -11.44 4.54
CA THR A 135 4.41 -12.58 4.22
C THR A 135 4.75 -12.66 2.73
N ALA A 136 3.75 -12.53 1.86
CA ALA A 136 3.97 -12.54 0.41
C ALA A 136 4.71 -11.26 -0.05
N LEU A 137 4.31 -10.12 0.50
CA LEU A 137 4.95 -8.83 0.25
C LEU A 137 6.43 -8.85 0.66
N ALA A 138 6.78 -9.39 1.83
CA ALA A 138 8.15 -9.52 2.29
C ALA A 138 9.03 -10.35 1.34
N ARG A 139 8.51 -11.49 0.87
CA ARG A 139 9.23 -12.33 -0.10
C ARG A 139 9.53 -11.58 -1.39
N MET A 140 8.59 -10.80 -1.87
CA MET A 140 8.74 -10.03 -3.11
C MET A 140 9.65 -8.82 -2.92
N ALA A 141 9.41 -7.99 -1.90
CA ALA A 141 10.16 -6.78 -1.63
C ALA A 141 11.64 -7.09 -1.31
N LEU A 142 11.90 -8.14 -0.53
CA LEU A 142 13.23 -8.49 -0.05
C LEU A 142 13.97 -9.52 -0.93
N ARG A 143 13.40 -9.95 -2.07
CA ARG A 143 13.99 -10.98 -2.95
C ARG A 143 15.43 -10.67 -3.41
N ARG A 144 15.76 -9.40 -3.50
CA ARG A 144 17.10 -8.91 -3.91
C ARG A 144 17.93 -8.39 -2.74
N PHE A 145 17.40 -8.42 -1.52
CA PHE A 145 18.16 -7.99 -0.36
C PHE A 145 19.27 -9.01 -0.05
N PRO A 146 20.53 -8.58 0.20
CA PRO A 146 21.69 -9.47 0.22
C PRO A 146 21.81 -10.34 1.49
N ALA A 147 20.93 -10.15 2.47
CA ALA A 147 20.93 -10.87 3.74
C ALA A 147 19.54 -11.43 4.06
N GLY A 148 19.46 -12.32 5.05
CA GLY A 148 18.20 -12.72 5.65
C GLY A 148 17.52 -11.55 6.36
N VAL A 149 16.20 -11.49 6.33
CA VAL A 149 15.41 -10.54 7.13
C VAL A 149 14.36 -11.31 7.89
N LEU A 150 14.45 -11.28 9.22
CA LEU A 150 13.44 -11.82 10.11
C LEU A 150 12.38 -10.74 10.34
N VAL A 151 11.26 -10.86 9.65
CA VAL A 151 10.10 -9.98 9.81
C VAL A 151 9.24 -10.52 10.95
N GLN A 152 9.09 -9.73 12.01
CA GLN A 152 8.39 -10.12 13.23
C GLN A 152 7.28 -9.14 13.58
N ALA A 153 6.06 -9.67 13.75
CA ALA A 153 4.90 -8.93 14.26
C ALA A 153 4.53 -9.52 15.63
N PRO A 154 4.80 -8.82 16.75
CA PRO A 154 4.46 -9.29 18.09
C PRO A 154 2.97 -9.64 18.21
N GLY A 155 2.65 -10.83 18.71
CA GLY A 155 1.28 -11.34 18.81
C GLY A 155 0.68 -11.93 17.51
N TYR A 156 1.37 -11.78 16.35
CA TYR A 156 0.88 -12.28 15.05
C TYR A 156 1.80 -13.33 14.42
N GLY A 157 3.10 -13.31 14.76
CA GLY A 157 4.08 -14.29 14.33
C GLY A 157 5.32 -13.68 13.68
N GLN A 158 6.12 -14.56 13.05
CA GLN A 158 7.35 -14.16 12.37
C GLN A 158 7.56 -14.92 11.07
N ARG A 159 8.32 -14.35 10.15
CA ARG A 159 8.69 -14.94 8.85
C ARG A 159 10.08 -14.48 8.44
N THR A 160 10.82 -15.36 7.77
CA THR A 160 12.11 -15.01 7.16
C THR A 160 11.94 -14.78 5.67
N ALA A 161 12.57 -13.72 5.16
CA ALA A 161 12.67 -13.38 3.74
C ALA A 161 14.10 -12.94 3.40
N GLY A 162 14.39 -12.64 2.13
CA GLY A 162 15.74 -12.28 1.68
C GLY A 162 16.60 -13.51 1.33
N ARG A 163 17.94 -13.31 1.18
CA ARG A 163 18.83 -14.32 0.59
C ARG A 163 19.61 -15.17 1.61
N GLY A 164 19.30 -15.10 2.90
CA GLY A 164 20.05 -15.81 3.94
C GLY A 164 21.26 -15.02 4.46
N GLY A 165 22.13 -15.68 5.24
CA GLY A 165 23.21 -15.03 5.99
C GLY A 165 22.76 -14.51 7.35
N GLU A 166 23.57 -13.64 7.97
CA GLU A 166 23.23 -13.04 9.27
C GLU A 166 21.94 -12.20 9.14
N PRO A 167 20.89 -12.49 9.94
CA PRO A 167 19.61 -11.88 9.73
C PRO A 167 19.54 -10.47 10.31
N VAL A 168 18.95 -9.56 9.53
CA VAL A 168 18.42 -8.29 10.04
C VAL A 168 17.00 -8.54 10.58
N ARG A 169 16.70 -8.04 11.77
CA ARG A 169 15.35 -8.11 12.36
C ARG A 169 14.56 -6.86 11.99
N LEU A 170 13.36 -7.06 11.48
CA LEU A 170 12.39 -6.00 11.19
C LEU A 170 11.16 -6.28 12.05
N VAL A 171 10.93 -5.45 13.07
CA VAL A 171 9.91 -5.67 14.08
C VAL A 171 8.91 -4.53 14.10
N GLY A 172 7.61 -4.84 14.12
CA GLY A 172 6.55 -3.84 14.20
C GLY A 172 5.14 -4.45 14.15
N ALA A 173 4.13 -3.60 14.28
CA ALA A 173 2.75 -4.00 14.03
C ALA A 173 2.59 -4.44 12.55
N PRO A 174 1.68 -5.38 12.24
CA PRO A 174 1.43 -5.79 10.85
C PRO A 174 1.20 -4.65 9.87
N SER A 175 0.44 -3.64 10.27
CA SER A 175 0.20 -2.41 9.49
C SER A 175 1.49 -1.67 9.15
N GLU A 176 2.38 -1.50 10.13
CA GLU A 176 3.64 -0.78 9.96
C GLU A 176 4.63 -1.59 9.10
N LEU A 177 4.64 -2.91 9.26
CA LEU A 177 5.43 -3.81 8.42
C LEU A 177 4.99 -3.78 6.95
N VAL A 178 3.67 -3.73 6.70
CA VAL A 178 3.13 -3.57 5.33
C VAL A 178 3.60 -2.26 4.73
N LEU A 179 3.52 -1.14 5.44
CA LEU A 179 3.98 0.16 4.95
C LEU A 179 5.49 0.15 4.66
N PHE A 180 6.29 -0.36 5.58
CA PHE A 180 7.73 -0.47 5.38
C PHE A 180 8.06 -1.29 4.13
N LEU A 181 7.47 -2.48 3.99
CA LEU A 181 7.73 -3.39 2.89
C LEU A 181 7.18 -2.90 1.54
N SER A 182 6.19 -2.00 1.56
CA SER A 182 5.64 -1.37 0.36
C SER A 182 6.34 -0.05 -0.03
N GLY A 183 7.51 0.24 0.54
CA GLY A 183 8.32 1.40 0.16
C GLY A 183 8.04 2.67 0.97
N ARG A 184 7.24 2.60 2.03
CA ARG A 184 6.92 3.74 2.92
C ARG A 184 7.79 3.73 4.18
N GLN A 185 9.09 3.36 4.06
CA GLN A 185 9.99 3.19 5.21
C GLN A 185 10.07 4.42 6.10
N GLN A 186 10.10 5.63 5.52
CA GLN A 186 10.21 6.89 6.26
C GLN A 186 8.96 7.20 7.10
N ALA A 187 7.81 6.65 6.70
CA ALA A 187 6.53 6.84 7.38
C ALA A 187 6.11 5.63 8.23
N ALA A 188 6.88 4.56 8.26
CA ALA A 188 6.57 3.36 9.03
C ALA A 188 7.21 3.40 10.42
N ARG A 189 6.46 2.96 11.44
CA ARG A 189 6.94 2.83 12.83
C ARG A 189 7.38 1.40 13.10
N VAL A 190 8.63 1.09 12.73
CA VAL A 190 9.24 -0.23 12.90
C VAL A 190 10.61 -0.12 13.56
N GLN A 191 11.05 -1.21 14.19
CA GLN A 191 12.41 -1.39 14.65
C GLN A 191 13.19 -2.22 13.63
N VAL A 192 14.41 -1.79 13.32
CA VAL A 192 15.32 -2.50 12.43
C VAL A 192 16.61 -2.74 13.18
N ASP A 193 16.87 -3.99 13.54
CA ASP A 193 18.03 -4.41 14.35
C ASP A 193 18.90 -5.39 13.55
N GLY A 194 20.21 -5.29 13.71
CA GLY A 194 21.16 -6.17 13.03
C GLY A 194 22.52 -5.50 12.84
N PRO A 195 23.41 -6.11 12.06
CA PRO A 195 24.67 -5.47 11.71
C PRO A 195 24.44 -4.08 11.13
N PRO A 196 25.14 -3.02 11.62
CA PRO A 196 24.81 -1.62 11.28
C PRO A 196 24.71 -1.37 9.79
N GLY A 197 25.66 -1.85 8.99
CA GLY A 197 25.65 -1.67 7.54
C GLY A 197 24.49 -2.36 6.83
N LEU A 198 23.97 -3.49 7.35
CA LEU A 198 22.82 -4.19 6.80
C LEU A 198 21.50 -3.54 7.24
N ALA A 199 21.42 -3.11 8.49
CA ALA A 199 20.24 -2.41 9.01
C ALA A 199 20.00 -1.10 8.25
N ASP A 200 21.05 -0.28 8.04
CA ASP A 200 20.96 0.97 7.29
C ASP A 200 20.62 0.72 5.81
N ARG A 201 21.22 -0.32 5.23
CA ARG A 201 20.87 -0.72 3.85
C ARG A 201 19.40 -1.15 3.73
N LEU A 202 18.84 -1.79 4.76
CA LEU A 202 17.42 -2.15 4.76
C LEU A 202 16.52 -0.92 4.88
N ARG A 203 16.88 0.06 5.74
CA ARG A 203 16.16 1.32 5.86
C ARG A 203 16.16 2.14 4.56
N GLY A 204 17.28 2.12 3.82
CA GLY A 204 17.45 2.83 2.56
C GLY A 204 17.15 2.01 1.31
N ALA A 205 16.70 0.76 1.43
CA ALA A 205 16.42 -0.10 0.29
C ALA A 205 15.23 0.42 -0.53
N ARG A 206 15.30 0.28 -1.85
CA ARG A 206 14.14 0.52 -2.71
C ARG A 206 13.21 -0.67 -2.61
N LEU A 207 12.26 -0.59 -1.69
CA LEU A 207 11.19 -1.55 -1.49
C LEU A 207 9.91 -1.03 -2.18
N GLY A 208 8.95 -1.93 -2.37
CA GLY A 208 7.71 -1.61 -3.08
C GLY A 208 7.75 -2.09 -4.53
N LEU A 209 6.66 -1.86 -5.22
CA LEU A 209 6.43 -2.19 -6.63
C LEU A 209 6.66 -0.95 -7.49
#